data_cf90a28c54b51e579db5b639cae08d84
#
_entry.id   cf90a28c54b51e579db5b639cae08d84
#
_cell.length_a   1.000
_cell.length_b   1.000
_cell.length_c   1.000
_cell.angle_alpha   90.00
_cell.angle_beta   90.00
_cell.angle_gamma   90.00
#
_symmetry.space_group_name_H-M   'P 1'
#
loop_
_entity.id
_entity.type
_entity.pdbx_description
1 polymer ?
#
loop_
_entity_poly.entity_id
_entity_poly.type
_entity_poly.pdbx_seq_one_letter_code
_entity_poly.pdbx_strand_id
1 'polypeptide(L)'
;MLKRILSLTAIFSSLFVTSAFAEVSEETAYILNSFLFLVSGFLVMLMALGFCLLESGMVTSKSVSAIAAKNIGLYSISGIMFWFIGYNLAYGIPEGGYLGSFTTWTDSSALADGYSASSDWFFQMVFCAATASIVSGTLAERIKIWPFFLFAAILTGIIYPIEMGWQWGGGWLSAAGFSDFAGSTLVHGAGGAAALAGAIVLGPRLGRYDEGGKLVPFASSSIPLATAGTFILWFGWFGFNGGSQLAMGTFDDVNAVGTIYINTNLAAAGGVVTAAVITRLWTVSYTHLTLPTKA
;
A
#
# COMPACT_ATOMS: atom_id res chain seq x y z
N MET A 1 26.64 -66.93 6.11
CA MET A 1 26.22 -65.85 6.99
C MET A 1 26.59 -64.48 6.41
N LEU A 2 27.78 -64.24 5.93
CA LEU A 2 28.24 -62.95 5.38
C LEU A 2 27.44 -62.44 4.16
N LYS A 3 27.01 -63.32 3.22
CA LYS A 3 26.19 -62.98 2.08
C LYS A 3 24.76 -62.52 2.38
N ARG A 4 24.20 -62.97 3.53
CA ARG A 4 22.86 -62.50 3.99
C ARG A 4 22.92 -61.15 4.72
N ILE A 5 24.05 -60.83 5.34
CA ILE A 5 24.27 -59.54 5.98
C ILE A 5 24.46 -58.44 4.92
N LEU A 6 25.21 -58.74 3.83
CA LEU A 6 25.40 -57.80 2.73
C LEU A 6 24.14 -57.52 1.91
N SER A 7 23.19 -58.47 1.82
CA SER A 7 21.90 -58.25 1.18
C SER A 7 20.93 -57.41 2.04
N LEU A 8 21.00 -57.54 3.37
CA LEU A 8 20.19 -56.74 4.32
C LEU A 8 20.70 -55.29 4.38
N THR A 9 22.01 -55.03 4.32
CA THR A 9 22.56 -53.69 4.29
C THR A 9 22.26 -52.99 2.95
N ALA A 10 22.22 -53.69 1.82
CA ALA A 10 21.82 -53.11 0.53
C ALA A 10 20.32 -52.76 0.46
N ILE A 11 19.45 -53.50 1.15
CA ILE A 11 18.03 -53.23 1.26
C ILE A 11 17.77 -52.06 2.21
N PHE A 12 18.57 -51.90 3.28
CA PHE A 12 18.41 -50.77 4.22
C PHE A 12 18.96 -49.46 3.68
N SER A 13 19.98 -49.47 2.79
CA SER A 13 20.48 -48.27 2.14
C SER A 13 19.59 -47.75 1.00
N SER A 14 18.66 -48.58 0.49
CA SER A 14 17.67 -48.14 -0.50
C SER A 14 16.39 -47.56 0.14
N LEU A 15 16.28 -47.57 1.47
CA LEU A 15 15.17 -46.97 2.24
C LEU A 15 15.50 -45.59 2.81
N PHE A 16 16.70 -45.05 2.59
CA PHE A 16 16.89 -43.61 2.64
C PHE A 16 16.29 -43.02 1.34
N VAL A 17 14.97 -42.99 1.28
CA VAL A 17 14.28 -41.99 0.49
C VAL A 17 14.77 -40.65 1.05
N THR A 18 15.77 -40.08 0.40
CA THR A 18 15.95 -38.64 0.44
C THR A 18 14.58 -38.11 0.12
N SER A 19 13.92 -37.46 1.08
CA SER A 19 12.81 -36.58 0.77
C SER A 19 13.38 -35.56 -0.20
N ALA A 20 13.37 -35.90 -1.48
CA ALA A 20 13.45 -34.89 -2.53
C ALA A 20 12.19 -34.07 -2.27
N PHE A 21 12.34 -32.96 -1.57
CA PHE A 21 11.32 -31.92 -1.62
C PHE A 21 11.22 -31.63 -3.13
N ALA A 22 10.12 -32.09 -3.75
CA ALA A 22 9.89 -31.81 -5.14
C ALA A 22 9.88 -30.28 -5.25
N GLU A 23 10.88 -29.76 -5.95
CA GLU A 23 10.92 -28.35 -6.26
C GLU A 23 9.62 -28.00 -6.98
N VAL A 24 8.96 -26.95 -6.55
CA VAL A 24 7.68 -26.54 -7.13
C VAL A 24 7.96 -26.21 -8.60
N SER A 25 7.13 -26.74 -9.53
CA SER A 25 7.35 -26.47 -10.97
C SER A 25 7.25 -24.96 -11.23
N GLU A 26 7.97 -24.46 -12.23
CA GLU A 26 7.93 -23.04 -12.64
C GLU A 26 6.50 -22.57 -12.90
N GLU A 27 5.66 -23.40 -13.53
CA GLU A 27 4.25 -23.10 -13.76
C GLU A 27 3.45 -22.98 -12.46
N THR A 28 3.70 -23.83 -11.47
CA THR A 28 3.04 -23.74 -10.17
C THR A 28 3.49 -22.50 -9.40
N ALA A 29 4.77 -22.17 -9.42
CA ALA A 29 5.30 -20.94 -8.82
C ALA A 29 4.69 -19.70 -9.49
N TYR A 30 4.63 -19.67 -10.82
CA TYR A 30 3.98 -18.61 -11.60
C TYR A 30 2.52 -18.41 -11.19
N ILE A 31 1.75 -19.50 -11.05
CA ILE A 31 0.34 -19.44 -10.63
C ILE A 31 0.22 -18.89 -9.21
N LEU A 32 1.03 -19.36 -8.26
CA LEU A 32 0.99 -18.93 -6.86
C LEU A 32 1.42 -17.47 -6.70
N ASN A 33 2.46 -17.04 -7.40
CA ASN A 33 2.92 -15.65 -7.36
C ASN A 33 1.87 -14.70 -7.98
N SER A 34 1.30 -15.07 -9.12
CA SER A 34 0.21 -14.31 -9.75
C SER A 34 -1.03 -14.22 -8.84
N PHE A 35 -1.37 -15.32 -8.16
CA PHE A 35 -2.46 -15.35 -7.19
C PHE A 35 -2.17 -14.46 -5.98
N LEU A 36 -0.94 -14.47 -5.46
CA LEU A 36 -0.50 -13.55 -4.41
C LEU A 36 -0.73 -12.09 -4.81
N PHE A 37 -0.33 -11.70 -6.02
CA PHE A 37 -0.51 -10.33 -6.51
C PHE A 37 -1.98 -9.95 -6.65
N LEU A 38 -2.81 -10.81 -7.21
CA LEU A 38 -4.25 -10.54 -7.36
C LEU A 38 -4.95 -10.39 -6.01
N VAL A 39 -4.74 -11.33 -5.09
CA VAL A 39 -5.37 -11.28 -3.76
C VAL A 39 -4.87 -10.07 -2.97
N SER A 40 -3.54 -9.83 -2.97
CA SER A 40 -2.95 -8.67 -2.31
C SER A 40 -3.41 -7.37 -2.95
N GLY A 41 -3.53 -7.32 -4.26
CA GLY A 41 -4.08 -6.18 -4.99
C GLY A 41 -5.53 -5.88 -4.59
N PHE A 42 -6.38 -6.90 -4.42
CA PHE A 42 -7.74 -6.70 -3.89
C PHE A 42 -7.75 -6.14 -2.47
N LEU A 43 -6.87 -6.63 -1.59
CA LEU A 43 -6.73 -6.11 -0.23
C LEU A 43 -6.29 -4.65 -0.24
N VAL A 44 -5.34 -4.28 -1.09
CA VAL A 44 -4.90 -2.88 -1.24
C VAL A 44 -5.98 -2.01 -1.90
N MET A 45 -6.74 -2.53 -2.85
CA MET A 45 -7.90 -1.82 -3.43
C MET A 45 -8.92 -1.44 -2.34
N LEU A 46 -9.15 -2.32 -1.35
CA LEU A 46 -10.01 -2.00 -0.21
C LEU A 46 -9.50 -0.81 0.60
N MET A 47 -8.20 -0.48 0.55
CA MET A 47 -7.69 0.73 1.20
C MET A 47 -8.27 2.01 0.57
N ALA A 48 -8.65 2.02 -0.70
CA ALA A 48 -9.37 3.15 -1.30
C ALA A 48 -10.71 3.39 -0.62
N LEU A 49 -11.46 2.32 -0.27
CA LEU A 49 -12.65 2.42 0.57
C LEU A 49 -12.29 2.87 1.99
N GLY A 50 -11.21 2.35 2.57
CA GLY A 50 -10.71 2.74 3.88
C GLY A 50 -10.42 4.24 3.97
N PHE A 51 -9.71 4.81 3.00
CA PHE A 51 -9.48 6.26 2.89
C PHE A 51 -10.78 7.04 2.73
N CYS A 52 -11.69 6.57 1.87
CA CYS A 52 -13.00 7.21 1.68
C CYS A 52 -13.78 7.30 3.00
N LEU A 53 -13.85 6.23 3.78
CA LEU A 53 -14.56 6.18 5.05
C LEU A 53 -13.85 7.03 6.13
N LEU A 54 -12.53 6.93 6.23
CA LEU A 54 -11.73 7.71 7.17
C LEU A 54 -11.91 9.21 6.92
N GLU A 55 -11.68 9.65 5.68
CA GLU A 55 -11.82 11.05 5.29
C GLU A 55 -13.26 11.54 5.47
N SER A 56 -14.25 10.76 5.02
CA SER A 56 -15.67 11.09 5.18
C SER A 56 -16.05 11.26 6.66
N GLY A 57 -15.51 10.43 7.54
CA GLY A 57 -15.73 10.52 8.97
C GLY A 57 -15.07 11.75 9.62
N MET A 58 -13.93 12.20 9.08
CA MET A 58 -13.12 13.30 9.65
C MET A 58 -13.50 14.69 9.16
N VAL A 59 -14.12 14.82 7.98
CA VAL A 59 -14.59 16.11 7.46
C VAL A 59 -15.92 16.52 8.07
N THR A 60 -16.35 17.75 7.80
CA THR A 60 -17.70 18.20 8.19
C THR A 60 -18.79 17.50 7.37
N SER A 61 -19.98 17.31 7.94
CA SER A 61 -21.07 16.55 7.31
C SER A 61 -21.45 17.06 5.90
N LYS A 62 -21.33 18.36 5.65
CA LYS A 62 -21.60 18.96 4.33
C LYS A 62 -20.63 18.55 3.25
N SER A 63 -19.45 18.08 3.61
CA SER A 63 -18.35 17.74 2.69
C SER A 63 -18.29 16.25 2.36
N VAL A 64 -19.04 15.39 3.05
CA VAL A 64 -18.97 13.92 2.91
C VAL A 64 -19.21 13.45 1.47
N SER A 65 -20.24 13.99 0.80
CA SER A 65 -20.55 13.61 -0.59
C SER A 65 -19.42 13.99 -1.56
N ALA A 66 -18.79 15.15 -1.35
CA ALA A 66 -17.65 15.59 -2.17
C ALA A 66 -16.42 14.69 -1.93
N ILE A 67 -16.19 14.24 -0.69
CA ILE A 67 -15.14 13.31 -0.33
C ILE A 67 -15.36 11.95 -1.01
N ALA A 68 -16.59 11.41 -0.97
CA ALA A 68 -16.90 10.15 -1.62
C ALA A 68 -16.67 10.21 -3.15
N ALA A 69 -17.17 11.26 -3.81
CA ALA A 69 -16.94 11.48 -5.25
C ALA A 69 -15.45 11.65 -5.58
N LYS A 70 -14.71 12.38 -4.74
CA LYS A 70 -13.27 12.59 -4.88
C LYS A 70 -12.48 11.28 -4.81
N ASN A 71 -12.78 10.39 -3.87
CA ASN A 71 -12.08 9.12 -3.72
C ASN A 71 -12.35 8.15 -4.87
N ILE A 72 -13.60 8.05 -5.38
CA ILE A 72 -13.91 7.24 -6.57
C ILE A 72 -13.18 7.80 -7.80
N GLY A 73 -13.23 9.11 -8.00
CA GLY A 73 -12.56 9.76 -9.13
C GLY A 73 -11.04 9.61 -9.08
N LEU A 74 -10.44 9.78 -7.92
CA LEU A 74 -9.01 9.58 -7.70
C LEU A 74 -8.57 8.16 -8.07
N TYR A 75 -9.24 7.13 -7.55
CA TYR A 75 -8.92 5.75 -7.86
C TYR A 75 -9.02 5.44 -9.36
N SER A 76 -10.11 5.93 -9.99
CA SER A 76 -10.33 5.75 -11.43
C SER A 76 -9.26 6.44 -12.28
N ILE A 77 -8.92 7.69 -11.94
CA ILE A 77 -7.87 8.47 -12.63
C ILE A 77 -6.52 7.78 -12.47
N SER A 78 -6.19 7.31 -11.27
CA SER A 78 -4.94 6.60 -11.00
C SER A 78 -4.79 5.37 -11.89
N GLY A 79 -5.83 4.55 -12.02
CA GLY A 79 -5.83 3.38 -12.87
C GLY A 79 -5.60 3.72 -14.34
N ILE A 80 -6.33 4.72 -14.85
CA ILE A 80 -6.20 5.16 -16.24
C ILE A 80 -4.80 5.72 -16.51
N MET A 81 -4.29 6.58 -15.65
CA MET A 81 -2.99 7.23 -15.84
C MET A 81 -1.84 6.25 -15.71
N PHE A 82 -1.95 5.29 -14.77
CA PHE A 82 -0.94 4.25 -14.60
C PHE A 82 -0.91 3.28 -15.79
N TRP A 83 -2.08 2.94 -16.37
CA TRP A 83 -2.16 2.17 -17.60
C TRP A 83 -1.61 2.96 -18.80
N PHE A 84 -1.97 4.24 -18.92
CA PHE A 84 -1.65 5.04 -20.09
C PHE A 84 -0.15 5.33 -20.23
N ILE A 85 0.53 5.68 -19.14
CA ILE A 85 1.96 6.03 -19.14
C ILE A 85 2.70 5.54 -17.88
N GLY A 86 2.04 5.44 -16.72
CA GLY A 86 2.71 5.29 -15.43
C GLY A 86 3.52 4.00 -15.32
N TYR A 87 2.96 2.86 -15.68
CA TYR A 87 3.66 1.57 -15.53
C TYR A 87 4.98 1.52 -16.31
N ASN A 88 4.97 1.86 -17.58
CA ASN A 88 6.17 1.83 -18.41
C ASN A 88 7.15 2.96 -18.07
N LEU A 89 6.66 4.05 -17.49
CA LEU A 89 7.51 5.11 -16.96
C LEU A 89 8.27 4.66 -15.70
N ALA A 90 7.66 3.79 -14.87
CA ALA A 90 8.28 3.23 -13.70
C ALA A 90 9.21 2.05 -14.02
N TYR A 91 8.71 1.05 -14.74
CA TYR A 91 9.42 -0.21 -14.97
C TYR A 91 10.21 -0.25 -16.29
N GLY A 92 10.03 0.70 -17.18
CA GLY A 92 10.82 0.86 -18.41
C GLY A 92 12.12 1.68 -18.21
N ILE A 93 12.57 1.88 -16.98
CA ILE A 93 13.83 2.58 -16.66
C ILE A 93 15.03 1.69 -17.04
N PRO A 94 16.04 2.19 -17.75
CA PRO A 94 17.31 1.49 -17.88
C PRO A 94 17.97 1.31 -16.50
N GLU A 95 18.76 0.25 -16.31
CA GLU A 95 19.49 0.01 -15.08
C GLU A 95 20.30 1.26 -14.66
N GLY A 96 20.11 1.71 -13.42
CA GLY A 96 20.74 2.94 -12.90
C GLY A 96 20.21 4.25 -13.52
N GLY A 97 19.21 4.19 -14.38
CA GLY A 97 18.63 5.37 -15.07
C GLY A 97 17.68 6.19 -14.19
N TYR A 98 17.19 7.28 -14.78
CA TYR A 98 16.34 8.26 -14.11
C TYR A 98 14.90 8.29 -14.65
N LEU A 99 14.69 7.83 -15.89
CA LEU A 99 13.42 7.99 -16.59
C LEU A 99 13.12 6.79 -17.47
N GLY A 100 11.93 6.26 -17.37
CA GLY A 100 11.43 5.16 -18.19
C GLY A 100 10.76 5.62 -19.48
N SER A 101 9.94 4.74 -20.05
CA SER A 101 9.30 4.95 -21.34
C SER A 101 7.92 5.59 -21.22
N PHE A 102 7.65 6.60 -22.04
CA PHE A 102 6.31 7.23 -22.17
C PHE A 102 5.44 6.44 -23.16
N THR A 103 5.11 5.21 -22.80
CA THR A 103 4.29 4.34 -23.64
C THR A 103 3.17 3.72 -22.83
N THR A 104 2.08 3.38 -23.51
CA THR A 104 0.94 2.69 -22.88
C THR A 104 1.30 1.25 -22.55
N TRP A 105 0.90 0.79 -21.36
CA TRP A 105 1.11 -0.59 -20.94
C TRP A 105 0.36 -1.59 -21.83
N THR A 106 1.01 -2.70 -22.14
CA THR A 106 0.43 -3.85 -22.81
C THR A 106 0.88 -5.12 -22.12
N ASP A 107 0.02 -6.16 -22.08
CA ASP A 107 0.38 -7.43 -21.46
C ASP A 107 1.55 -8.08 -22.22
N SER A 108 2.59 -8.44 -21.48
CA SER A 108 3.79 -9.12 -21.97
C SER A 108 4.10 -10.37 -21.14
N SER A 109 3.09 -10.99 -20.52
CA SER A 109 3.26 -12.16 -19.63
C SER A 109 4.02 -13.29 -20.30
N ALA A 110 5.09 -13.73 -19.64
CA ALA A 110 5.85 -14.92 -20.02
C ALA A 110 6.10 -15.80 -18.79
N LEU A 111 6.16 -17.12 -18.96
CA LEU A 111 6.38 -18.06 -17.86
C LEU A 111 7.72 -17.78 -17.14
N ALA A 112 8.74 -17.38 -17.91
CA ALA A 112 10.07 -17.03 -17.38
C ALA A 112 10.08 -15.83 -16.43
N ASP A 113 9.05 -14.97 -16.46
CA ASP A 113 8.94 -13.81 -15.55
C ASP A 113 8.54 -14.23 -14.13
N GLY A 114 8.05 -15.47 -13.96
CA GLY A 114 7.66 -16.02 -12.67
C GLY A 114 6.29 -15.56 -12.15
N TYR A 115 5.59 -14.66 -12.85
CA TYR A 115 4.24 -14.18 -12.56
C TYR A 115 3.59 -13.52 -13.80
N SER A 116 2.27 -13.37 -13.78
CA SER A 116 1.52 -12.68 -14.84
C SER A 116 1.77 -11.18 -14.81
N ALA A 117 2.19 -10.59 -15.92
CA ALA A 117 2.37 -9.14 -16.05
C ALA A 117 1.08 -8.36 -15.74
N SER A 118 -0.09 -8.92 -16.09
CA SER A 118 -1.39 -8.33 -15.74
C SER A 118 -1.65 -8.34 -14.24
N SER A 119 -1.22 -9.39 -13.51
CA SER A 119 -1.36 -9.44 -12.05
C SER A 119 -0.43 -8.45 -11.34
N ASP A 120 0.79 -8.30 -11.83
CA ASP A 120 1.74 -7.29 -11.36
C ASP A 120 1.23 -5.88 -11.65
N TRP A 121 0.81 -5.60 -12.88
CA TRP A 121 0.23 -4.31 -13.24
C TRP A 121 -0.89 -3.90 -12.27
N PHE A 122 -1.83 -4.80 -11.98
CA PHE A 122 -2.93 -4.53 -11.06
C PHE A 122 -2.43 -4.26 -9.64
N PHE A 123 -1.49 -5.07 -9.15
CA PHE A 123 -0.88 -4.91 -7.83
C PHE A 123 -0.16 -3.57 -7.70
N GLN A 124 0.63 -3.17 -8.70
CA GLN A 124 1.36 -1.89 -8.71
C GLN A 124 0.42 -0.68 -8.88
N MET A 125 -0.64 -0.83 -9.68
CA MET A 125 -1.63 0.23 -9.87
C MET A 125 -2.32 0.63 -8.56
N VAL A 126 -2.66 -0.31 -7.69
CA VAL A 126 -3.32 0.00 -6.42
C VAL A 126 -2.37 0.71 -5.44
N PHE A 127 -1.06 0.51 -5.53
CA PHE A 127 -0.04 1.30 -4.80
C PHE A 127 0.03 2.74 -5.29
N CYS A 128 -0.02 2.91 -6.61
CA CYS A 128 -0.11 4.24 -7.23
C CYS A 128 -1.36 5.00 -6.75
N ALA A 129 -2.51 4.35 -6.72
CA ALA A 129 -3.75 4.91 -6.21
C ALA A 129 -3.68 5.24 -4.71
N ALA A 130 -3.00 4.39 -3.91
CA ALA A 130 -2.78 4.62 -2.48
C ALA A 130 -1.95 5.89 -2.24
N THR A 131 -0.89 6.13 -3.04
CA THR A 131 -0.07 7.36 -2.95
C THR A 131 -0.93 8.62 -3.08
N ALA A 132 -1.82 8.67 -4.06
CA ALA A 132 -2.73 9.80 -4.24
C ALA A 132 -3.80 9.89 -3.14
N SER A 133 -4.22 8.73 -2.56
CA SER A 133 -5.17 8.69 -1.45
C SER A 133 -4.58 9.30 -0.17
N ILE A 134 -3.29 9.12 0.10
CA ILE A 134 -2.60 9.75 1.24
C ILE A 134 -2.69 11.27 1.17
N VAL A 135 -2.57 11.85 -0.02
CA VAL A 135 -2.70 13.31 -0.23
C VAL A 135 -4.12 13.79 -0.03
N SER A 136 -5.09 12.97 -0.44
CA SER A 136 -6.51 13.29 -0.51
C SER A 136 -7.07 13.88 0.80
N GLY A 137 -6.77 13.23 1.94
CA GLY A 137 -7.25 13.68 3.26
C GLY A 137 -6.70 15.04 3.67
N THR A 138 -5.43 15.30 3.39
CA THR A 138 -4.79 16.61 3.71
C THR A 138 -5.42 17.75 2.92
N LEU A 139 -5.82 17.53 1.68
CA LEU A 139 -6.43 18.55 0.82
C LEU A 139 -7.96 18.65 1.00
N ALA A 140 -8.55 17.78 1.81
CA ALA A 140 -9.99 17.78 2.08
C ALA A 140 -10.47 19.13 2.59
N GLU A 141 -11.61 19.61 2.07
CA GLU A 141 -12.22 20.91 2.39
C GLU A 141 -11.36 22.15 2.04
N ARG A 142 -10.26 21.96 1.26
CA ARG A 142 -9.35 23.05 0.86
C ARG A 142 -9.27 23.22 -0.66
N ILE A 143 -9.34 22.12 -1.41
CA ILE A 143 -9.19 22.08 -2.85
C ILE A 143 -10.54 21.83 -3.53
N LYS A 144 -10.74 22.42 -4.72
CA LYS A 144 -11.87 22.11 -5.59
C LYS A 144 -11.65 20.77 -6.28
N ILE A 145 -12.73 20.08 -6.65
CA ILE A 145 -12.68 18.70 -7.17
C ILE A 145 -11.88 18.59 -8.49
N TRP A 146 -12.08 19.48 -9.44
CA TRP A 146 -11.39 19.42 -10.75
C TRP A 146 -9.89 19.68 -10.67
N PRO A 147 -9.41 20.72 -9.95
CA PRO A 147 -7.98 20.87 -9.67
C PRO A 147 -7.37 19.66 -8.95
N PHE A 148 -8.13 19.02 -8.05
CA PHE A 148 -7.67 17.80 -7.39
C PHE A 148 -7.53 16.63 -8.38
N PHE A 149 -8.46 16.44 -9.30
CA PHE A 149 -8.38 15.40 -10.34
C PHE A 149 -7.21 15.62 -11.29
N LEU A 150 -6.96 16.87 -11.68
CA LEU A 150 -5.77 17.21 -12.49
C LEU A 150 -4.48 16.90 -11.72
N PHE A 151 -4.43 17.27 -10.44
CA PHE A 151 -3.29 16.95 -9.58
C PHE A 151 -3.11 15.44 -9.45
N ALA A 152 -4.19 14.68 -9.22
CA ALA A 152 -4.14 13.22 -9.14
C ALA A 152 -3.61 12.59 -10.43
N ALA A 153 -4.05 13.09 -11.61
CA ALA A 153 -3.56 12.60 -12.89
C ALA A 153 -2.05 12.82 -13.07
N ILE A 154 -1.53 14.00 -12.70
CA ILE A 154 -0.10 14.30 -12.78
C ILE A 154 0.69 13.48 -11.76
N LEU A 155 0.20 13.37 -10.52
CA LEU A 155 0.86 12.59 -9.47
C LEU A 155 0.97 11.12 -9.86
N THR A 156 -0.12 10.51 -10.34
CA THR A 156 -0.20 9.07 -10.59
C THR A 156 0.29 8.64 -11.97
N GLY A 157 0.28 9.56 -12.94
CA GLY A 157 0.80 9.29 -14.28
C GLY A 157 2.27 9.63 -14.47
N ILE A 158 2.81 10.58 -13.69
CA ILE A 158 4.15 11.12 -13.94
C ILE A 158 5.01 11.10 -12.68
N ILE A 159 4.63 11.81 -11.62
CA ILE A 159 5.53 12.07 -10.46
C ILE A 159 5.83 10.77 -9.72
N TYR A 160 4.79 10.07 -9.28
CA TYR A 160 4.95 8.80 -8.58
C TYR A 160 5.64 7.71 -9.41
N PRO A 161 5.25 7.46 -10.69
CA PRO A 161 5.94 6.49 -11.52
C PRO A 161 7.45 6.75 -11.72
N ILE A 162 7.85 8.01 -11.89
CA ILE A 162 9.27 8.36 -12.00
C ILE A 162 10.01 8.03 -10.70
N GLU A 163 9.47 8.46 -9.56
CA GLU A 163 10.05 8.24 -8.24
C GLU A 163 10.09 6.76 -7.88
N MET A 164 9.01 6.03 -8.09
CA MET A 164 8.89 4.58 -7.93
C MET A 164 9.94 3.82 -8.77
N GLY A 165 10.12 4.24 -10.02
CA GLY A 165 11.06 3.64 -10.95
C GLY A 165 12.52 3.79 -10.53
N TRP A 166 12.86 4.83 -9.79
CA TRP A 166 14.24 5.02 -9.29
C TRP A 166 14.70 3.88 -8.39
N GLN A 167 13.80 3.17 -7.72
CA GLN A 167 14.14 2.03 -6.90
C GLN A 167 13.51 0.73 -7.42
N TRP A 168 12.18 0.60 -7.48
CA TRP A 168 11.53 -0.64 -7.90
C TRP A 168 11.71 -0.94 -9.39
N GLY A 169 11.89 0.07 -10.22
CA GLY A 169 12.23 -0.09 -11.64
C GLY A 169 13.70 -0.33 -11.94
N GLY A 170 14.55 -0.49 -10.91
CA GLY A 170 16.00 -0.69 -11.11
C GLY A 170 16.78 0.58 -11.45
N GLY A 171 16.21 1.77 -11.20
CA GLY A 171 16.84 3.05 -11.49
C GLY A 171 17.98 3.41 -10.53
N TRP A 172 18.40 4.68 -10.54
CA TRP A 172 19.61 5.16 -9.87
C TRP A 172 19.63 4.97 -8.35
N LEU A 173 18.48 5.00 -7.67
CA LEU A 173 18.43 4.73 -6.22
C LEU A 173 18.69 3.26 -5.91
N SER A 174 18.15 2.35 -6.74
CA SER A 174 18.46 0.93 -6.65
C SER A 174 19.95 0.66 -6.85
N ALA A 175 20.55 1.27 -7.87
CA ALA A 175 21.97 1.17 -8.14
C ALA A 175 22.85 1.76 -7.01
N ALA A 176 22.34 2.76 -6.28
CA ALA A 176 22.98 3.33 -5.09
C ALA A 176 22.79 2.48 -3.82
N GLY A 177 22.06 1.36 -3.88
CA GLY A 177 21.82 0.46 -2.75
C GLY A 177 20.67 0.85 -1.85
N PHE A 178 19.82 1.82 -2.23
CA PHE A 178 18.58 2.12 -1.52
C PHE A 178 17.57 0.99 -1.70
N SER A 179 16.89 0.61 -0.62
CA SER A 179 15.87 -0.44 -0.64
C SER A 179 14.61 0.01 0.12
N ASP A 180 13.47 -0.13 -0.52
CA ASP A 180 12.15 0.02 0.08
C ASP A 180 11.33 -1.24 -0.21
N PHE A 181 10.99 -2.00 0.83
CA PHE A 181 10.34 -3.29 0.65
C PHE A 181 8.91 -3.16 0.15
N ALA A 182 8.11 -2.30 0.78
CA ALA A 182 6.68 -2.20 0.50
C ALA A 182 6.17 -0.77 0.27
N GLY A 183 7.05 0.22 0.09
CA GLY A 183 6.65 1.57 -0.23
C GLY A 183 6.49 2.51 0.96
N SER A 184 7.21 2.26 2.06
CA SER A 184 7.24 3.21 3.18
C SER A 184 7.72 4.59 2.73
N THR A 185 8.70 4.64 1.84
CA THR A 185 9.23 5.87 1.22
C THR A 185 8.55 6.13 -0.11
N LEU A 186 8.56 5.14 -1.02
CA LEU A 186 8.07 5.32 -2.39
C LEU A 186 6.58 5.67 -2.44
N VAL A 187 5.73 5.03 -1.64
CA VAL A 187 4.28 5.29 -1.62
C VAL A 187 3.93 6.34 -0.57
N HIS A 188 4.30 6.06 0.69
CA HIS A 188 3.87 6.88 1.82
C HIS A 188 4.70 8.14 1.97
N GLY A 189 6.02 8.10 1.72
CA GLY A 189 6.87 9.27 1.71
C GLY A 189 6.53 10.22 0.57
N ALA A 190 6.34 9.72 -0.66
CA ALA A 190 5.91 10.53 -1.80
C ALA A 190 4.52 11.14 -1.58
N GLY A 191 3.55 10.33 -1.12
CA GLY A 191 2.22 10.82 -0.76
C GLY A 191 2.27 11.87 0.35
N GLY A 192 3.08 11.65 1.39
CA GLY A 192 3.29 12.59 2.49
C GLY A 192 3.94 13.91 2.05
N ALA A 193 4.95 13.86 1.20
CA ALA A 193 5.60 15.04 0.63
C ALA A 193 4.63 15.86 -0.24
N ALA A 194 3.86 15.20 -1.09
CA ALA A 194 2.83 15.83 -1.90
C ALA A 194 1.70 16.44 -1.04
N ALA A 195 1.31 15.76 0.06
CA ALA A 195 0.36 16.27 1.04
C ALA A 195 0.89 17.53 1.75
N LEU A 196 2.17 17.53 2.15
CA LEU A 196 2.82 18.68 2.76
C LEU A 196 2.87 19.88 1.80
N ALA A 197 3.31 19.65 0.56
CA ALA A 197 3.32 20.69 -0.47
C ALA A 197 1.91 21.29 -0.69
N GLY A 198 0.90 20.44 -0.81
CA GLY A 198 -0.48 20.87 -0.93
C GLY A 198 -1.00 21.65 0.29
N ALA A 199 -0.62 21.25 1.50
CA ALA A 199 -0.98 21.96 2.74
C ALA A 199 -0.35 23.36 2.79
N ILE A 200 0.91 23.49 2.36
CA ILE A 200 1.62 24.79 2.29
C ILE A 200 0.95 25.72 1.29
N VAL A 201 0.66 25.21 0.07
CA VAL A 201 0.08 26.01 -1.01
C VAL A 201 -1.34 26.45 -0.71
N LEU A 202 -2.18 25.55 -0.17
CA LEU A 202 -3.61 25.83 0.07
C LEU A 202 -3.89 26.53 1.40
N GLY A 203 -2.97 26.41 2.37
CA GLY A 203 -3.18 26.97 3.70
C GLY A 203 -4.27 26.25 4.51
N PRO A 204 -4.77 26.88 5.58
CA PRO A 204 -5.82 26.31 6.44
C PRO A 204 -7.18 26.26 5.73
N ARG A 205 -8.11 25.44 6.26
CA ARG A 205 -9.52 25.43 5.83
C ARG A 205 -10.15 26.79 6.07
N LEU A 206 -11.07 27.21 5.20
CA LEU A 206 -11.84 28.46 5.39
C LEU A 206 -12.59 28.43 6.71
N GLY A 207 -12.45 29.48 7.52
CA GLY A 207 -13.06 29.59 8.84
C GLY A 207 -12.36 28.78 9.94
N ARG A 208 -11.15 28.24 9.69
CA ARG A 208 -10.37 27.53 10.72
C ARG A 208 -9.87 28.47 11.82
N TYR A 209 -9.67 29.71 11.49
CA TYR A 209 -9.30 30.78 12.43
C TYR A 209 -10.31 31.91 12.32
N ASP A 210 -10.68 32.49 13.47
CA ASP A 210 -11.52 33.70 13.54
C ASP A 210 -10.69 34.95 13.20
N GLU A 211 -11.34 36.12 13.21
CA GLU A 211 -10.68 37.40 12.93
C GLU A 211 -9.55 37.74 13.92
N GLY A 212 -9.59 37.19 15.13
CA GLY A 212 -8.58 37.32 16.15
C GLY A 212 -7.46 36.29 16.07
N GLY A 213 -7.47 35.39 15.07
CA GLY A 213 -6.50 34.32 14.90
C GLY A 213 -6.73 33.13 15.83
N LYS A 214 -7.85 33.08 16.55
CA LYS A 214 -8.20 31.98 17.44
C LYS A 214 -8.73 30.78 16.64
N LEU A 215 -8.31 29.58 17.04
CA LEU A 215 -8.71 28.32 16.42
C LEU A 215 -10.22 28.07 16.59
N VAL A 216 -10.92 27.86 15.50
CA VAL A 216 -12.33 27.42 15.45
C VAL A 216 -12.37 25.92 15.21
N PRO A 217 -12.90 25.11 16.17
CA PRO A 217 -13.00 23.67 15.98
C PRO A 217 -14.06 23.32 14.93
N PHE A 218 -13.76 22.36 14.06
CA PHE A 218 -14.72 21.75 13.16
C PHE A 218 -15.13 20.37 13.69
N ALA A 219 -16.42 20.13 13.77
CA ALA A 219 -16.94 18.83 14.17
C ALA A 219 -16.74 17.82 13.03
N SER A 220 -16.19 16.66 13.38
CA SER A 220 -16.13 15.50 12.48
C SER A 220 -17.54 15.00 12.19
N SER A 221 -17.78 14.53 10.96
CA SER A 221 -19.11 14.04 10.54
C SER A 221 -19.50 12.75 11.27
N SER A 222 -18.56 11.81 11.45
CA SER A 222 -18.82 10.51 12.06
C SER A 222 -17.53 9.81 12.50
N ILE A 223 -17.25 9.79 13.80
CA ILE A 223 -16.11 9.06 14.34
C ILE A 223 -16.24 7.53 14.11
N PRO A 224 -17.41 6.87 14.25
CA PRO A 224 -17.55 5.46 13.89
C PRO A 224 -17.16 5.17 12.43
N LEU A 225 -17.51 6.05 11.49
CA LEU A 225 -17.15 5.90 10.08
C LEU A 225 -15.63 6.01 9.88
N ALA A 226 -14.99 6.99 10.53
CA ALA A 226 -13.54 7.15 10.52
C ALA A 226 -12.82 5.91 11.10
N THR A 227 -13.36 5.36 12.20
CA THR A 227 -12.82 4.14 12.82
C THR A 227 -12.97 2.93 11.91
N ALA A 228 -14.12 2.75 11.25
CA ALA A 228 -14.32 1.69 10.27
C ALA A 228 -13.31 1.81 9.10
N GLY A 229 -13.09 3.04 8.59
CA GLY A 229 -12.06 3.32 7.59
C GLY A 229 -10.66 2.91 8.04
N THR A 230 -10.30 3.22 9.29
CA THR A 230 -9.01 2.82 9.88
C THR A 230 -8.82 1.30 9.91
N PHE A 231 -9.85 0.53 10.30
CA PHE A 231 -9.77 -0.93 10.28
C PHE A 231 -9.64 -1.50 8.86
N ILE A 232 -10.31 -0.91 7.87
CA ILE A 232 -10.19 -1.33 6.48
C ILE A 232 -8.78 -1.01 5.95
N LEU A 233 -8.19 0.13 6.30
CA LEU A 233 -6.78 0.44 5.98
C LEU A 233 -5.84 -0.57 6.62
N TRP A 234 -6.05 -0.91 7.89
CA TRP A 234 -5.24 -1.93 8.58
C TRP A 234 -5.35 -3.29 7.89
N PHE A 235 -6.56 -3.70 7.53
CA PHE A 235 -6.80 -4.94 6.80
C PHE A 235 -6.10 -4.96 5.43
N GLY A 236 -6.20 -3.86 4.67
CA GLY A 236 -5.53 -3.72 3.39
C GLY A 236 -4.00 -3.77 3.48
N TRP A 237 -3.43 -3.41 4.64
CA TRP A 237 -1.99 -3.45 4.87
C TRP A 237 -1.41 -4.86 4.85
N PHE A 238 -2.19 -5.89 5.13
CA PHE A 238 -1.75 -7.28 4.96
C PHE A 238 -1.48 -7.58 3.47
N GLY A 239 -2.32 -7.10 2.56
CA GLY A 239 -2.06 -7.18 1.13
C GLY A 239 -0.87 -6.30 0.71
N PHE A 240 -0.81 -5.08 1.25
CA PHE A 240 0.25 -4.13 0.95
C PHE A 240 1.64 -4.70 1.26
N ASN A 241 1.86 -5.14 2.48
CA ASN A 241 3.15 -5.65 2.93
C ASN A 241 3.37 -7.11 2.53
N GLY A 242 2.36 -7.98 2.67
CA GLY A 242 2.51 -9.40 2.35
C GLY A 242 2.69 -9.67 0.86
N GLY A 243 1.96 -8.93 0.01
CA GLY A 243 2.13 -9.00 -1.44
C GLY A 243 3.50 -8.55 -1.92
N SER A 244 4.15 -7.64 -1.17
CA SER A 244 5.48 -7.13 -1.47
C SER A 244 6.61 -8.16 -1.27
N GLN A 245 6.31 -9.37 -0.77
CA GLN A 245 7.22 -10.52 -0.87
C GLN A 245 7.46 -10.92 -2.32
N LEU A 246 6.52 -10.62 -3.22
CA LEU A 246 6.54 -10.85 -4.66
C LEU A 246 6.65 -12.33 -5.08
N ALA A 247 6.69 -13.25 -4.13
CA ALA A 247 6.77 -14.68 -4.35
C ALA A 247 6.00 -15.45 -3.26
N MET A 248 5.41 -16.59 -3.63
CA MET A 248 4.72 -17.53 -2.75
C MET A 248 4.94 -18.99 -3.20
N GLY A 249 5.96 -19.21 -4.03
CA GLY A 249 6.24 -20.51 -4.64
C GLY A 249 7.10 -21.45 -3.80
N THR A 250 7.72 -20.97 -2.72
CA THR A 250 8.62 -21.75 -1.89
C THR A 250 8.21 -21.78 -0.42
N PHE A 251 8.77 -22.71 0.34
CA PHE A 251 8.61 -22.78 1.80
C PHE A 251 9.06 -21.47 2.47
N ASP A 252 10.17 -20.91 2.03
CA ASP A 252 10.74 -19.69 2.61
C ASP A 252 9.86 -18.46 2.30
N ASP A 253 9.31 -18.37 1.11
CA ASP A 253 8.37 -17.29 0.73
C ASP A 253 7.13 -17.28 1.61
N VAL A 254 6.50 -18.44 1.81
CA VAL A 254 5.30 -18.56 2.65
C VAL A 254 5.57 -18.17 4.09
N ASN A 255 6.73 -18.61 4.64
CA ASN A 255 7.15 -18.21 6.00
C ASN A 255 7.45 -16.72 6.10
N ALA A 256 8.07 -16.14 5.05
CA ALA A 256 8.31 -14.71 4.99
C ALA A 256 6.99 -13.92 4.99
N VAL A 257 6.01 -14.30 4.17
CA VAL A 257 4.66 -13.67 4.17
C VAL A 257 4.00 -13.78 5.55
N GLY A 258 4.06 -14.94 6.20
CA GLY A 258 3.54 -15.12 7.55
C GLY A 258 4.20 -14.19 8.57
N THR A 259 5.53 -14.08 8.53
CA THR A 259 6.30 -13.16 9.38
C THR A 259 5.97 -11.70 9.13
N ILE A 260 5.82 -11.31 7.85
CA ILE A 260 5.40 -9.97 7.45
C ILE A 260 4.03 -9.62 8.03
N TYR A 261 3.08 -10.56 8.01
CA TYR A 261 1.75 -10.35 8.60
C TYR A 261 1.80 -10.10 10.11
N ILE A 262 2.59 -10.90 10.84
CA ILE A 262 2.79 -10.70 12.28
C ILE A 262 3.38 -9.32 12.55
N ASN A 263 4.45 -8.96 11.86
CA ASN A 263 5.14 -7.69 12.04
C ASN A 263 4.23 -6.50 11.67
N THR A 264 3.47 -6.60 10.59
CA THR A 264 2.49 -5.59 10.17
C THR A 264 1.44 -5.36 11.25
N ASN A 265 0.87 -6.44 11.79
CA ASN A 265 -0.14 -6.37 12.84
C ASN A 265 0.42 -5.77 14.13
N LEU A 266 1.60 -6.21 14.56
CA LEU A 266 2.23 -5.74 15.80
C LEU A 266 2.67 -4.28 15.69
N ALA A 267 3.14 -3.83 14.52
CA ALA A 267 3.50 -2.44 14.29
C ALA A 267 2.29 -1.50 14.43
N ALA A 268 1.17 -1.86 13.81
CA ALA A 268 -0.07 -1.10 13.91
C ALA A 268 -0.61 -1.09 15.36
N ALA A 269 -0.65 -2.25 16.02
CA ALA A 269 -1.08 -2.37 17.41
C ALA A 269 -0.17 -1.55 18.36
N GLY A 270 1.14 -1.61 18.17
CA GLY A 270 2.12 -0.81 18.91
C GLY A 270 1.89 0.69 18.74
N GLY A 271 1.59 1.13 17.52
CA GLY A 271 1.24 2.54 17.24
C GLY A 271 0.00 2.99 18.01
N VAL A 272 -1.06 2.21 18.02
CA VAL A 272 -2.29 2.52 18.78
C VAL A 272 -2.02 2.59 20.28
N VAL A 273 -1.35 1.59 20.84
CA VAL A 273 -1.05 1.53 22.28
C VAL A 273 -0.15 2.70 22.69
N THR A 274 0.90 2.98 21.91
CA THR A 274 1.81 4.09 22.19
C THR A 274 1.08 5.44 22.13
N ALA A 275 0.26 5.66 21.10
CA ALA A 275 -0.55 6.88 21.00
C ALA A 275 -1.49 7.04 22.20
N ALA A 276 -2.15 5.97 22.65
CA ALA A 276 -3.03 5.99 23.81
C ALA A 276 -2.26 6.35 25.10
N VAL A 277 -1.07 5.77 25.31
CA VAL A 277 -0.22 6.06 26.47
C VAL A 277 0.24 7.51 26.45
N ILE A 278 0.79 7.98 25.30
CA ILE A 278 1.32 9.34 25.17
C ILE A 278 0.21 10.39 25.37
N THR A 279 -0.95 10.19 24.75
CA THR A 279 -2.08 11.12 24.93
C THR A 279 -2.58 11.12 26.37
N ARG A 280 -2.56 9.99 27.06
CA ARG A 280 -2.91 9.91 28.49
C ARG A 280 -1.92 10.67 29.37
N LEU A 281 -0.64 10.61 29.06
CA LEU A 281 0.41 11.26 29.87
C LEU A 281 0.51 12.77 29.63
N TRP A 282 0.29 13.24 28.40
CA TRP A 282 0.54 14.64 28.03
C TRP A 282 -0.71 15.49 27.80
N THR A 283 -1.89 14.88 27.62
CA THR A 283 -3.12 15.62 27.43
C THR A 283 -4.15 15.29 28.51
N VAL A 284 -4.50 16.29 29.32
CA VAL A 284 -5.54 16.19 30.36
C VAL A 284 -6.93 15.97 29.78
N SER A 285 -7.13 16.22 28.49
CA SER A 285 -8.43 16.18 27.81
C SER A 285 -9.06 14.79 27.66
N TYR A 286 -8.32 13.71 27.79
CA TYR A 286 -8.85 12.36 27.58
C TYR A 286 -9.29 11.64 28.86
N THR A 287 -9.33 12.31 30.01
CA THR A 287 -9.89 11.76 31.25
C THR A 287 -11.42 11.59 31.20
N HIS A 288 -12.08 12.01 30.13
CA HIS A 288 -13.53 11.91 29.94
C HIS A 288 -13.96 10.94 28.83
N LEU A 289 -13.15 9.93 28.51
CA LEU A 289 -13.65 8.73 27.81
C LEU A 289 -14.53 7.83 28.70
N THR A 290 -14.71 8.17 29.97
CA THR A 290 -15.82 7.65 30.75
C THR A 290 -17.07 8.35 30.23
N LEU A 291 -17.97 7.58 29.62
CA LEU A 291 -19.34 7.94 29.31
C LEU A 291 -19.89 8.84 30.45
N PRO A 292 -20.53 9.97 30.17
CA PRO A 292 -21.24 10.70 31.21
C PRO A 292 -22.31 9.79 31.78
N THR A 293 -22.00 9.16 32.90
CA THR A 293 -23.00 8.50 33.76
C THR A 293 -23.76 9.57 34.50
N LYS A 294 -24.50 10.42 33.78
CA LYS A 294 -25.59 11.20 34.34
C LYS A 294 -26.74 11.19 33.35
N ALA A 295 -27.71 10.34 33.69
CA ALA A 295 -29.06 10.48 33.25
C ALA A 295 -29.61 11.86 33.67
#